data_c6159430c30af7aff4ad6ad1f951df9e
#
_entry.id   c6159430c30af7aff4ad6ad1f951df9e
#
_cell.length_a   1.000
_cell.length_b   1.000
_cell.length_c   1.000
_cell.angle_alpha   90.00
_cell.angle_beta   90.00
_cell.angle_gamma   90.00
#
_symmetry.space_group_name_H-M   'P 1'
#
loop_
_entity.id
_entity.type
_entity.pdbx_description
1 polymer ?
#
loop_
_entity_poly.entity_id
_entity_poly.type
_entity_poly.pdbx_seq_one_letter_code
_entity_poly.pdbx_strand_id
1 'polypeptide(L)'
;MMRTASLLLIHLLAALLCCSAEAGSQVLTPAHLNVDLQTDPLGVASQDLTFSWILHSARPPARDLRQTGYRIRIARSLAQLARPKNATWDSGRVASSTYWQIPYTGAALEPATTYYWKAQVQTEVQHGEGNIAFGKWSHPARFTTSLDKNSWSARWIAATPDGQDDGPVLPVFRHEFNLKAPVESALLFVSGLGQYEVHLNGRNVTQTVLNPGWSDYRKTVFYDTYSVAPLLHPGPNAFGVLLGNGMYNVQRTAGRYSKFTGSFGQPKCLLQLMVRYTDGSSQQFNTDSSWQSHPGPITFRRPTAVRISMQPLCQQGGKPPVSTPPIGSRRLK
;
A
#
# COMPACT_ATOMS: atom_id res chain seq x y z
N MET A 1 49.62 42.66 46.85
CA MET A 1 49.25 42.80 45.42
C MET A 1 49.46 41.54 44.57
N MET A 2 50.04 40.44 45.06
CA MET A 2 50.23 39.20 44.24
C MET A 2 49.15 38.15 44.30
N ARG A 3 48.17 38.26 45.21
CA ARG A 3 47.07 37.24 45.30
C ARG A 3 45.84 37.49 44.41
N THR A 4 45.66 38.70 43.92
CA THR A 4 44.54 39.07 43.03
C THR A 4 44.79 38.75 41.56
N ALA A 5 46.08 38.71 41.12
CA ALA A 5 46.42 38.40 39.74
C ALA A 5 46.28 36.91 39.41
N SER A 6 46.50 35.99 40.39
CA SER A 6 46.36 34.55 40.20
C SER A 6 44.90 34.11 40.10
N LEU A 7 43.97 34.76 40.78
CA LEU A 7 42.54 34.45 40.69
C LEU A 7 41.92 34.89 39.34
N LEU A 8 42.37 36.01 38.78
CA LEU A 8 41.90 36.48 37.45
C LEU A 8 42.40 35.55 36.33
N LEU A 9 43.63 35.02 36.45
CA LEU A 9 44.17 34.10 35.43
C LEU A 9 43.46 32.74 35.45
N ILE A 10 43.06 32.23 36.61
CA ILE A 10 42.31 30.99 36.74
C ILE A 10 40.88 31.15 36.18
N HIS A 11 40.22 32.28 36.37
CA HIS A 11 38.90 32.53 35.80
C HIS A 11 38.93 32.75 34.28
N LEU A 12 40.01 33.32 33.74
CA LEU A 12 40.19 33.46 32.30
C LEU A 12 40.51 32.09 31.63
N LEU A 13 41.26 31.21 32.28
CA LEU A 13 41.49 29.86 31.80
C LEU A 13 40.24 28.98 31.89
N ALA A 14 39.43 29.11 32.95
CA ALA A 14 38.14 28.43 33.08
C ALA A 14 37.11 28.91 32.05
N ALA A 15 37.10 30.19 31.72
CA ALA A 15 36.21 30.74 30.63
C ALA A 15 36.65 30.29 29.22
N LEU A 16 37.94 30.05 28.99
CA LEU A 16 38.42 29.48 27.71
C LEU A 16 38.14 27.98 27.59
N LEU A 17 38.05 27.24 28.69
CA LEU A 17 37.67 25.82 28.65
C LEU A 17 36.15 25.58 28.52
N CYS A 18 35.31 26.57 28.79
CA CYS A 18 33.85 26.44 28.59
C CYS A 18 33.38 26.76 27.16
N CYS A 19 34.25 27.21 26.26
CA CYS A 19 33.95 27.47 24.88
C CYS A 19 34.48 26.42 23.89
N SER A 20 34.74 25.18 24.36
CA SER A 20 34.75 24.05 23.43
C SER A 20 33.30 23.83 22.97
N ALA A 21 32.83 24.67 22.08
CA ALA A 21 31.68 24.36 21.28
C ALA A 21 31.93 22.95 20.71
N GLU A 22 31.13 21.98 21.13
CA GLU A 22 31.09 20.71 20.44
C GLU A 22 30.89 21.02 18.97
N ALA A 23 31.96 20.94 18.19
CA ALA A 23 31.92 20.87 16.75
C ALA A 23 31.22 19.56 16.41
N GLY A 24 29.91 19.51 16.69
CA GLY A 24 29.07 18.37 16.39
C GLY A 24 29.22 18.14 14.90
N SER A 25 29.81 17.02 14.53
CA SER A 25 30.00 16.57 13.16
C SER A 25 28.73 16.84 12.37
N GLN A 26 28.83 17.66 11.30
CA GLN A 26 27.74 17.85 10.37
C GLN A 26 27.54 16.53 9.63
N VAL A 27 26.43 15.86 9.88
CA VAL A 27 26.12 14.54 9.31
C VAL A 27 24.79 14.62 8.59
N LEU A 28 24.74 14.08 7.37
CA LEU A 28 23.50 13.90 6.63
C LEU A 28 22.70 12.76 7.23
N THR A 29 21.39 12.94 7.26
CA THR A 29 20.44 11.91 7.69
C THR A 29 19.43 11.65 6.57
N PRO A 30 19.16 10.39 6.23
CA PRO A 30 18.10 10.07 5.27
C PRO A 30 16.74 10.48 5.82
N ALA A 31 15.95 11.17 4.99
CA ALA A 31 14.58 11.59 5.23
C ALA A 31 13.72 11.32 3.99
N HIS A 32 12.40 11.39 4.12
CA HIS A 32 11.46 11.12 3.01
C HIS A 32 11.77 9.81 2.30
N LEU A 33 11.78 8.73 3.08
CA LEU A 33 12.10 7.39 2.59
C LEU A 33 11.00 6.89 1.67
N ASN A 34 11.37 6.44 0.48
CA ASN A 34 10.45 5.92 -0.55
C ASN A 34 10.86 4.52 -1.01
N VAL A 35 9.88 3.69 -1.31
CA VAL A 35 10.03 2.44 -2.05
C VAL A 35 9.30 2.60 -3.39
N ASP A 36 9.99 2.31 -4.51
CA ASP A 36 9.49 2.52 -5.87
C ASP A 36 8.90 3.93 -6.07
N LEU A 37 9.61 4.95 -5.54
CA LEU A 37 9.25 6.36 -5.56
C LEU A 37 7.95 6.72 -4.82
N GLN A 38 7.42 5.82 -3.98
CA GLN A 38 6.20 6.01 -3.21
C GLN A 38 6.49 5.97 -1.71
N THR A 39 5.77 6.80 -0.94
CA THR A 39 5.83 6.79 0.53
C THR A 39 4.89 5.72 1.08
N ASP A 40 5.42 4.82 1.91
CA ASP A 40 4.67 3.75 2.57
C ASP A 40 3.75 2.94 1.61
N PRO A 41 4.24 2.50 0.42
CA PRO A 41 3.37 1.91 -0.58
C PRO A 41 2.76 0.59 -0.15
N LEU A 42 1.57 0.32 -0.69
CA LEU A 42 0.87 -0.96 -0.60
C LEU A 42 0.97 -1.68 -1.96
N GLY A 43 1.39 -2.95 -1.93
CA GLY A 43 1.39 -3.79 -3.12
C GLY A 43 2.62 -3.63 -4.02
N VAL A 44 3.81 -3.34 -3.46
CA VAL A 44 5.06 -3.35 -4.23
C VAL A 44 5.50 -4.77 -4.57
N ALA A 45 6.30 -4.93 -5.63
CA ALA A 45 6.86 -6.22 -5.98
C ALA A 45 7.66 -6.84 -4.82
N SER A 46 7.71 -8.17 -4.74
CA SER A 46 8.53 -8.89 -3.73
C SER A 46 10.02 -8.95 -4.10
N GLN A 47 10.32 -8.63 -5.35
CA GLN A 47 11.67 -8.51 -5.95
C GLN A 47 11.70 -7.25 -6.81
N ASP A 48 12.90 -6.85 -7.24
CA ASP A 48 13.13 -5.72 -8.14
C ASP A 48 12.63 -4.36 -7.63
N LEU A 49 12.36 -4.26 -6.32
CA LEU A 49 11.98 -3.00 -5.68
C LEU A 49 13.21 -2.11 -5.46
N THR A 50 12.97 -0.80 -5.39
CA THR A 50 14.01 0.20 -5.24
C THR A 50 13.78 1.08 -4.02
N PHE A 51 14.88 1.52 -3.37
CA PHE A 51 14.87 2.43 -2.24
C PHE A 51 15.39 3.81 -2.63
N SER A 52 14.75 4.84 -2.09
CA SER A 52 15.19 6.22 -2.30
C SER A 52 14.97 7.04 -1.02
N TRP A 53 15.77 8.10 -0.84
CA TRP A 53 15.60 9.07 0.25
C TRP A 53 16.08 10.44 -0.17
N ILE A 54 15.78 11.44 0.64
CA ILE A 54 16.36 12.79 0.54
C ILE A 54 17.38 12.94 1.66
N LEU A 55 18.50 13.59 1.35
CA LEU A 55 19.54 13.89 2.33
C LEU A 55 19.17 15.18 3.08
N HIS A 56 19.05 15.09 4.39
CA HIS A 56 18.73 16.20 5.27
C HIS A 56 19.88 16.48 6.22
N SER A 57 20.21 17.76 6.43
CA SER A 57 21.16 18.21 7.46
C SER A 57 20.39 18.90 8.60
N ALA A 58 20.71 18.51 9.83
CA ALA A 58 20.10 19.15 11.01
C ALA A 58 20.61 20.58 11.27
N ARG A 59 21.69 21.01 10.64
CA ARG A 59 22.32 22.35 10.82
C ARG A 59 22.49 23.03 9.46
N PRO A 60 21.62 23.97 9.07
CA PRO A 60 21.83 24.81 7.90
C PRO A 60 22.83 25.96 8.24
N PRO A 61 23.62 26.45 7.27
CA PRO A 61 23.75 25.87 5.93
C PRO A 61 24.79 24.75 5.90
N ALA A 62 24.32 23.53 5.65
CA ALA A 62 25.22 22.40 5.39
C ALA A 62 25.78 22.56 3.97
N ARG A 63 26.98 23.08 3.85
CA ARG A 63 27.69 23.18 2.58
C ARG A 63 28.75 22.08 2.51
N ASP A 64 29.08 21.67 1.29
CA ASP A 64 30.16 20.74 1.00
C ASP A 64 30.01 19.34 1.64
N LEU A 65 28.78 18.95 2.02
CA LEU A 65 28.48 17.61 2.50
C LEU A 65 28.00 16.73 1.36
N ARG A 66 28.59 15.54 1.26
CA ARG A 66 28.13 14.52 0.32
C ARG A 66 27.98 13.16 0.98
N GLN A 67 27.08 12.37 0.48
CA GLN A 67 27.01 10.95 0.82
C GLN A 67 28.15 10.21 0.11
N THR A 68 28.86 9.35 0.85
CA THR A 68 29.90 8.46 0.30
C THR A 68 29.59 6.99 0.55
N GLY A 69 28.58 6.71 1.37
CA GLY A 69 28.13 5.35 1.61
C GLY A 69 26.73 5.32 2.21
N TYR A 70 26.11 4.15 2.15
CA TYR A 70 24.82 3.90 2.78
C TYR A 70 24.75 2.51 3.40
N ARG A 71 23.73 2.30 4.22
CA ARG A 71 23.29 1.01 4.74
C ARG A 71 21.79 1.01 4.88
N ILE A 72 21.14 -0.06 4.40
CA ILE A 72 19.68 -0.26 4.47
C ILE A 72 19.40 -1.49 5.31
N ARG A 73 18.36 -1.45 6.13
CA ARG A 73 17.82 -2.62 6.84
C ARG A 73 16.34 -2.75 6.63
N ILE A 74 15.87 -4.00 6.51
CA ILE A 74 14.47 -4.37 6.39
C ILE A 74 14.15 -5.43 7.45
N ALA A 75 12.97 -5.35 8.06
CA ALA A 75 12.47 -6.33 9.00
C ALA A 75 10.94 -6.39 8.99
N ARG A 76 10.34 -7.46 9.53
CA ARG A 76 8.88 -7.64 9.62
C ARG A 76 8.23 -6.85 10.74
N SER A 77 9.00 -6.31 11.67
CA SER A 77 8.49 -5.47 12.76
C SER A 77 9.50 -4.42 13.18
N LEU A 78 9.04 -3.36 13.83
CA LEU A 78 9.90 -2.33 14.39
C LEU A 78 10.85 -2.89 15.45
N ALA A 79 10.39 -3.86 16.24
CA ALA A 79 11.21 -4.54 17.26
C ALA A 79 12.39 -5.33 16.63
N GLN A 80 12.13 -6.03 15.52
CA GLN A 80 13.17 -6.72 14.76
C GLN A 80 14.10 -5.71 14.06
N LEU A 81 13.57 -4.63 13.50
CA LEU A 81 14.36 -3.60 12.82
C LEU A 81 15.34 -2.90 13.77
N ALA A 82 15.00 -2.79 15.05
CA ALA A 82 15.89 -2.24 16.08
C ALA A 82 17.09 -3.16 16.39
N ARG A 83 16.96 -4.47 16.15
CA ARG A 83 17.99 -5.48 16.48
C ARG A 83 18.73 -5.95 15.22
N PRO A 84 20.05 -5.69 15.07
CA PRO A 84 20.78 -6.00 13.84
C PRO A 84 20.72 -7.46 13.39
N LYS A 85 20.74 -8.39 14.35
CA LYS A 85 20.73 -9.85 14.08
C LYS A 85 19.37 -10.38 13.60
N ASN A 86 18.29 -9.60 13.75
CA ASN A 86 16.93 -10.03 13.46
C ASN A 86 16.35 -9.35 12.20
N ALA A 87 17.19 -8.63 11.44
CA ALA A 87 16.76 -8.04 10.17
C ALA A 87 16.45 -9.13 9.15
N THR A 88 15.40 -8.93 8.38
CA THR A 88 15.08 -9.78 7.21
C THR A 88 16.17 -9.62 6.16
N TRP A 89 16.67 -8.41 5.99
CA TRP A 89 17.78 -8.08 5.10
C TRP A 89 18.55 -6.86 5.61
N ASP A 90 19.85 -6.89 5.39
CA ASP A 90 20.79 -5.79 5.69
C ASP A 90 21.77 -5.68 4.52
N SER A 91 21.79 -4.55 3.85
CA SER A 91 22.71 -4.32 2.72
C SER A 91 24.19 -4.37 3.12
N GLY A 92 24.50 -4.35 4.43
CA GLY A 92 25.83 -4.00 4.88
C GLY A 92 26.15 -2.53 4.59
N ARG A 93 27.42 -2.18 4.72
CA ARG A 93 27.95 -0.87 4.35
C ARG A 93 28.30 -0.91 2.86
N VAL A 94 27.64 -0.07 2.05
CA VAL A 94 27.88 0.05 0.61
C VAL A 94 28.52 1.40 0.34
N ALA A 95 29.69 1.40 -0.30
CA ALA A 95 30.37 2.63 -0.74
C ALA A 95 29.70 3.15 -2.00
N SER A 96 28.88 4.19 -1.87
CA SER A 96 28.15 4.81 -2.99
C SER A 96 27.58 6.16 -2.60
N SER A 97 27.63 7.10 -3.52
CA SER A 97 26.96 8.40 -3.40
C SER A 97 25.49 8.37 -3.82
N THR A 98 25.00 7.26 -4.36
CA THR A 98 23.63 7.09 -4.83
C THR A 98 22.65 7.06 -3.64
N TYR A 99 21.55 7.81 -3.73
CA TYR A 99 20.49 7.90 -2.73
C TYR A 99 19.08 7.77 -3.33
N TRP A 100 18.98 7.37 -4.58
CA TRP A 100 17.72 7.17 -5.27
C TRP A 100 17.78 5.92 -6.16
N GLN A 101 16.63 5.25 -6.30
CA GLN A 101 16.49 4.00 -7.07
C GLN A 101 17.56 2.95 -6.77
N ILE A 102 17.91 2.80 -5.49
CA ILE A 102 18.85 1.78 -5.03
C ILE A 102 18.15 0.42 -5.07
N PRO A 103 18.63 -0.53 -5.87
CA PRO A 103 17.95 -1.81 -6.02
C PRO A 103 18.02 -2.65 -4.74
N TYR A 104 16.94 -3.35 -4.45
CA TYR A 104 16.94 -4.43 -3.47
C TYR A 104 17.70 -5.63 -4.03
N THR A 105 18.65 -6.16 -3.25
CA THR A 105 19.52 -7.26 -3.67
C THR A 105 19.39 -8.49 -2.77
N GLY A 106 18.37 -8.51 -1.91
CA GLY A 106 18.08 -9.65 -1.04
C GLY A 106 17.30 -10.76 -1.73
N ALA A 107 17.01 -11.83 -0.98
CA ALA A 107 16.09 -12.86 -1.42
C ALA A 107 14.67 -12.31 -1.55
N ALA A 108 13.83 -12.94 -2.39
CA ALA A 108 12.43 -12.56 -2.55
C ALA A 108 11.74 -12.42 -1.19
N LEU A 109 11.06 -11.31 -1.00
CA LEU A 109 10.26 -11.05 0.19
C LEU A 109 8.96 -11.86 0.12
N GLU A 110 8.40 -12.19 1.28
CA GLU A 110 7.11 -12.88 1.31
C GLU A 110 6.00 -12.00 0.74
N PRO A 111 5.08 -12.55 -0.06
CA PRO A 111 3.95 -11.81 -0.60
C PRO A 111 2.99 -11.37 0.51
N ALA A 112 2.18 -10.35 0.23
CA ALA A 112 1.16 -9.79 1.13
C ALA A 112 1.67 -9.50 2.55
N THR A 113 2.94 -9.07 2.67
CA THR A 113 3.60 -8.89 3.96
C THR A 113 4.07 -7.45 4.11
N THR A 114 3.77 -6.86 5.27
CA THR A 114 4.28 -5.53 5.62
C THR A 114 5.68 -5.63 6.19
N TYR A 115 6.59 -4.84 5.64
CA TYR A 115 7.96 -4.68 6.09
C TYR A 115 8.22 -3.26 6.55
N TYR A 116 9.10 -3.13 7.53
CA TYR A 116 9.64 -1.87 8.02
C TYR A 116 11.09 -1.76 7.58
N TRP A 117 11.52 -0.57 7.22
CA TRP A 117 12.88 -0.34 6.80
C TRP A 117 13.42 1.00 7.26
N LYS A 118 14.73 1.12 7.27
CA LYS A 118 15.45 2.35 7.59
C LYS A 118 16.76 2.40 6.82
N ALA A 119 17.25 3.60 6.61
CA ALA A 119 18.53 3.86 5.98
C ALA A 119 19.45 4.65 6.89
N GLN A 120 20.74 4.51 6.67
CA GLN A 120 21.82 5.24 7.32
C GLN A 120 22.83 5.63 6.25
N VAL A 121 23.38 6.83 6.29
CA VAL A 121 24.37 7.28 5.31
C VAL A 121 25.69 7.63 5.96
N GLN A 122 26.76 7.44 5.20
CA GLN A 122 28.09 7.92 5.49
C GLN A 122 28.25 9.29 4.83
N THR A 123 28.72 10.27 5.58
CA THR A 123 28.90 11.64 5.12
C THR A 123 30.37 12.01 5.10
N GLU A 124 30.78 12.71 4.08
CA GLU A 124 32.09 13.33 3.95
C GLU A 124 31.95 14.85 3.76
N VAL A 125 32.87 15.61 4.32
CA VAL A 125 33.01 17.04 4.04
C VAL A 125 33.95 17.21 2.85
N GLN A 126 33.54 17.86 1.77
CA GLN A 126 34.26 17.90 0.50
C GLN A 126 35.57 18.68 0.53
N HIS A 127 35.68 19.67 1.43
CA HIS A 127 36.85 20.57 1.56
C HIS A 127 37.24 20.75 3.05
N GLY A 128 37.51 19.66 3.77
CA GLY A 128 37.92 19.73 5.17
C GLY A 128 38.38 18.37 5.72
N GLU A 129 39.15 18.41 6.81
CA GLU A 129 39.48 17.20 7.56
C GLU A 129 38.25 16.70 8.34
N GLY A 130 37.24 16.27 7.62
CA GLY A 130 36.01 15.75 8.20
C GLY A 130 36.08 14.26 8.44
N ASN A 131 35.68 13.83 9.64
CA ASN A 131 35.62 12.42 10.00
C ASN A 131 34.56 11.72 9.13
N ILE A 132 34.95 10.75 8.32
CA ILE A 132 34.08 9.92 7.52
C ILE A 132 33.38 8.94 8.46
N ALA A 133 32.15 9.25 8.87
CA ALA A 133 31.38 8.41 9.80
C ALA A 133 29.96 8.17 9.27
N PHE A 134 29.40 7.01 9.64
CA PHE A 134 27.97 6.79 9.46
C PHE A 134 27.19 7.63 10.47
N GLY A 135 26.22 8.39 9.97
CA GLY A 135 25.29 9.18 10.76
C GLY A 135 24.27 8.31 11.51
N LYS A 136 23.26 8.96 12.06
CA LYS A 136 22.12 8.27 12.69
C LYS A 136 21.27 7.56 11.63
N TRP A 137 20.60 6.50 12.06
CA TRP A 137 19.55 5.88 11.25
C TRP A 137 18.40 6.86 11.03
N SER A 138 17.78 6.79 9.87
CA SER A 138 16.52 7.46 9.61
C SER A 138 15.40 7.00 10.56
N HIS A 139 14.32 7.74 10.63
CA HIS A 139 13.07 7.19 11.11
C HIS A 139 12.68 5.99 10.25
N PRO A 140 12.04 4.96 10.83
CA PRO A 140 11.52 3.84 10.05
C PRO A 140 10.42 4.29 9.09
N ALA A 141 10.43 3.71 7.89
CA ALA A 141 9.32 3.72 6.95
C ALA A 141 8.82 2.27 6.76
N ARG A 142 7.72 2.09 6.05
CA ARG A 142 7.15 0.77 5.78
C ARG A 142 6.80 0.62 4.31
N PHE A 143 6.61 -0.61 3.88
CA PHE A 143 5.99 -0.97 2.61
C PHE A 143 5.32 -2.33 2.75
N THR A 144 4.38 -2.62 1.88
CA THR A 144 3.70 -3.92 1.85
C THR A 144 3.89 -4.53 0.48
N THR A 145 4.31 -5.79 0.45
CA THR A 145 4.49 -6.54 -0.80
C THR A 145 3.14 -6.92 -1.41
N SER A 146 3.12 -7.02 -2.73
CA SER A 146 1.97 -7.47 -3.52
C SER A 146 1.69 -8.96 -3.33
N LEU A 147 0.52 -9.42 -3.78
CA LEU A 147 0.30 -10.83 -4.07
C LEU A 147 1.05 -11.22 -5.34
N ASP A 148 1.72 -12.35 -5.31
CA ASP A 148 2.17 -13.00 -6.52
C ASP A 148 1.04 -13.82 -7.18
N LYS A 149 1.25 -14.26 -8.42
CA LYS A 149 0.25 -15.02 -9.18
C LYS A 149 -0.16 -16.34 -8.52
N ASN A 150 0.68 -16.92 -7.67
CA ASN A 150 0.44 -18.21 -7.02
C ASN A 150 -0.27 -18.05 -5.68
N SER A 151 -0.31 -16.83 -5.13
CA SER A 151 -0.93 -16.51 -3.84
C SER A 151 -2.42 -16.18 -3.95
N TRP A 152 -2.97 -16.13 -5.17
CA TRP A 152 -4.39 -15.95 -5.39
C TRP A 152 -5.14 -17.27 -5.21
N SER A 153 -6.11 -17.28 -4.28
CA SER A 153 -7.06 -18.39 -4.09
C SER A 153 -8.52 -17.96 -4.35
N ALA A 154 -8.75 -16.65 -4.52
CA ALA A 154 -10.03 -16.10 -4.94
C ALA A 154 -10.39 -16.56 -6.36
N ARG A 155 -11.71 -16.58 -6.67
CA ARG A 155 -12.24 -16.90 -7.99
C ARG A 155 -12.98 -15.71 -8.56
N TRP A 156 -12.89 -15.52 -9.87
CA TRP A 156 -13.70 -14.53 -10.57
C TRP A 156 -15.18 -14.86 -10.42
N ILE A 157 -15.99 -13.87 -10.04
CA ILE A 157 -17.44 -13.96 -9.96
C ILE A 157 -18.06 -12.96 -10.93
N ALA A 158 -19.18 -13.34 -11.54
CA ALA A 158 -20.00 -12.51 -12.43
C ALA A 158 -21.48 -12.60 -12.01
N ALA A 159 -22.27 -11.59 -12.34
CA ALA A 159 -23.70 -11.59 -12.06
C ALA A 159 -24.45 -12.57 -12.95
N THR A 160 -24.03 -12.68 -14.20
CA THR A 160 -24.60 -13.61 -15.19
C THR A 160 -23.49 -14.40 -15.87
N PRO A 161 -23.80 -15.58 -16.43
CA PRO A 161 -22.85 -16.33 -17.27
C PRO A 161 -22.41 -15.53 -18.50
N ASP A 162 -21.23 -15.86 -19.02
CA ASP A 162 -20.75 -15.28 -20.27
C ASP A 162 -21.75 -15.55 -21.42
N GLY A 163 -22.01 -14.51 -22.21
CA GLY A 163 -22.95 -14.57 -23.35
C GLY A 163 -24.43 -14.28 -23.01
N GLN A 164 -24.73 -14.06 -21.74
CA GLN A 164 -26.05 -13.57 -21.32
C GLN A 164 -25.99 -12.06 -21.06
N ASP A 165 -27.12 -11.37 -21.32
CA ASP A 165 -27.23 -9.94 -21.01
C ASP A 165 -27.54 -9.73 -19.53
N ASP A 166 -26.71 -8.92 -18.84
CA ASP A 166 -26.95 -8.51 -17.45
C ASP A 166 -28.16 -7.55 -17.31
N GLY A 167 -28.76 -7.17 -18.43
CA GLY A 167 -29.81 -6.16 -18.46
C GLY A 167 -29.28 -4.74 -18.21
N PRO A 168 -30.19 -3.77 -18.00
CA PRO A 168 -29.81 -2.36 -17.91
C PRO A 168 -29.31 -1.92 -16.51
N VAL A 169 -29.06 -2.83 -15.60
CA VAL A 169 -28.76 -2.53 -14.20
C VAL A 169 -27.39 -3.08 -13.83
N LEU A 170 -26.54 -2.24 -13.22
CA LEU A 170 -25.26 -2.71 -12.72
C LEU A 170 -25.45 -3.61 -11.50
N PRO A 171 -24.76 -4.76 -11.44
CA PRO A 171 -24.87 -5.68 -10.31
C PRO A 171 -24.17 -5.15 -9.06
N VAL A 172 -24.73 -5.52 -7.91
CA VAL A 172 -24.08 -5.43 -6.60
C VAL A 172 -23.85 -6.84 -6.10
N PHE A 173 -22.62 -7.13 -5.69
CA PHE A 173 -22.25 -8.36 -5.01
C PHE A 173 -22.22 -8.12 -3.51
N ARG A 174 -22.67 -9.12 -2.73
CA ARG A 174 -22.68 -9.10 -1.27
C ARG A 174 -22.14 -10.39 -0.72
N HIS A 175 -21.34 -10.30 0.34
CA HIS A 175 -20.88 -11.44 1.12
C HIS A 175 -20.73 -11.05 2.59
N GLU A 176 -21.29 -11.88 3.47
CA GLU A 176 -21.16 -11.75 4.92
C GLU A 176 -20.16 -12.78 5.45
N PHE A 177 -19.33 -12.35 6.38
CA PHE A 177 -18.28 -13.19 6.96
C PHE A 177 -18.05 -12.84 8.43
N ASN A 178 -17.47 -13.79 9.17
CA ASN A 178 -17.21 -13.64 10.60
C ASN A 178 -15.73 -13.66 10.91
N LEU A 179 -15.27 -12.69 11.70
CA LEU A 179 -13.92 -12.65 12.26
C LEU A 179 -13.91 -13.21 13.67
N LYS A 180 -12.98 -14.12 13.93
CA LYS A 180 -12.91 -14.90 15.18
C LYS A 180 -12.23 -14.17 16.35
N ALA A 181 -11.44 -13.12 16.06
CA ALA A 181 -10.64 -12.41 17.06
C ALA A 181 -10.37 -10.97 16.63
N PRO A 182 -9.81 -10.11 17.50
CA PRO A 182 -9.35 -8.78 17.14
C PRO A 182 -8.28 -8.82 16.04
N VAL A 183 -8.41 -7.89 15.10
CA VAL A 183 -7.54 -7.79 13.91
C VAL A 183 -6.28 -7.00 14.23
N GLU A 184 -5.10 -7.57 13.96
CA GLU A 184 -3.81 -6.88 13.98
C GLU A 184 -3.58 -6.14 12.66
N SER A 185 -3.79 -6.83 11.53
CA SER A 185 -3.66 -6.25 10.20
C SER A 185 -4.59 -6.96 9.21
N ALA A 186 -5.02 -6.24 8.18
CA ALA A 186 -5.84 -6.80 7.13
C ALA A 186 -5.52 -6.13 5.79
N LEU A 187 -5.24 -6.95 4.78
CA LEU A 187 -4.97 -6.53 3.42
C LEU A 187 -6.06 -7.06 2.51
N LEU A 188 -6.67 -6.15 1.76
CA LEU A 188 -7.68 -6.45 0.77
C LEU A 188 -7.09 -6.25 -0.62
N PHE A 189 -7.12 -7.28 -1.44
CA PHE A 189 -6.71 -7.29 -2.84
C PHE A 189 -7.95 -7.38 -3.71
N VAL A 190 -8.12 -6.45 -4.64
CA VAL A 190 -9.31 -6.38 -5.49
C VAL A 190 -8.92 -6.16 -6.94
N SER A 191 -9.54 -6.91 -7.83
CA SER A 191 -9.44 -6.72 -9.26
C SER A 191 -10.82 -6.75 -9.91
N GLY A 192 -10.98 -6.05 -11.03
CA GLY A 192 -12.20 -6.03 -11.82
C GLY A 192 -11.92 -6.15 -13.31
N LEU A 193 -12.61 -7.06 -13.95
CA LEU A 193 -12.85 -7.02 -15.40
C LEU A 193 -14.08 -6.14 -15.61
N GLY A 194 -13.86 -4.83 -15.65
CA GLY A 194 -14.82 -3.76 -15.47
C GLY A 194 -14.33 -2.78 -14.42
N GLN A 195 -15.19 -1.90 -13.94
CA GLN A 195 -14.89 -0.94 -12.87
C GLN A 195 -15.63 -1.33 -11.61
N TYR A 196 -14.99 -1.21 -10.45
CA TYR A 196 -15.61 -1.57 -9.18
C TYR A 196 -15.55 -0.44 -8.15
N GLU A 197 -16.48 -0.50 -7.23
CA GLU A 197 -16.48 0.23 -5.98
C GLU A 197 -16.71 -0.77 -4.84
N VAL A 198 -15.81 -0.82 -3.86
CA VAL A 198 -15.88 -1.77 -2.74
C VAL A 198 -16.28 -1.06 -1.46
N HIS A 199 -17.26 -1.62 -0.78
CA HIS A 199 -17.68 -1.23 0.55
C HIS A 199 -17.41 -2.36 1.54
N LEU A 200 -16.95 -2.00 2.72
CA LEU A 200 -16.77 -2.90 3.85
C LEU A 200 -17.49 -2.31 5.06
N ASN A 201 -18.46 -3.05 5.60
CA ASN A 201 -19.31 -2.60 6.71
C ASN A 201 -19.99 -1.23 6.43
N GLY A 202 -20.43 -1.01 5.18
CA GLY A 202 -21.08 0.22 4.74
C GLY A 202 -20.14 1.40 4.47
N ARG A 203 -18.83 1.23 4.65
CA ARG A 203 -17.82 2.26 4.36
C ARG A 203 -17.14 1.98 3.03
N ASN A 204 -16.99 3.01 2.19
CA ASN A 204 -16.26 2.89 0.94
C ASN A 204 -14.76 2.65 1.23
N VAL A 205 -14.21 1.60 0.64
CA VAL A 205 -12.78 1.24 0.72
C VAL A 205 -12.01 1.90 -0.42
N THR A 206 -12.65 2.04 -1.59
CA THR A 206 -12.03 2.59 -2.79
C THR A 206 -11.97 4.11 -2.69
N GLN A 207 -10.77 4.67 -2.48
CA GLN A 207 -10.56 6.11 -2.36
C GLN A 207 -10.36 6.79 -3.71
N THR A 208 -10.13 6.02 -4.75
CA THR A 208 -9.94 6.47 -6.13
C THR A 208 -11.15 6.11 -6.98
N VAL A 209 -11.34 6.81 -8.09
CA VAL A 209 -12.39 6.52 -9.07
C VAL A 209 -11.81 5.74 -10.24
N LEU A 210 -12.67 5.00 -10.96
CA LEU A 210 -12.30 4.23 -12.17
C LEU A 210 -11.31 3.08 -11.89
N ASN A 211 -11.47 2.38 -10.78
CA ASN A 211 -10.67 1.21 -10.44
C ASN A 211 -11.15 -0.06 -11.15
N PRO A 212 -10.23 -0.96 -11.54
CA PRO A 212 -8.80 -0.76 -11.67
C PRO A 212 -8.47 0.08 -12.91
N GLY A 213 -7.20 0.49 -13.05
CA GLY A 213 -6.72 1.15 -14.25
C GLY A 213 -6.92 0.28 -15.51
N TRP A 214 -7.10 0.94 -16.64
CA TRP A 214 -7.26 0.25 -17.93
C TRP A 214 -5.95 -0.41 -18.39
N SER A 215 -6.05 -1.63 -18.94
CA SER A 215 -4.94 -2.41 -19.48
C SER A 215 -5.37 -3.17 -20.76
N ASP A 216 -4.43 -3.83 -21.42
CA ASP A 216 -4.78 -4.86 -22.41
C ASP A 216 -5.22 -6.13 -21.68
N TYR A 217 -6.51 -6.29 -21.48
CA TYR A 217 -7.12 -7.40 -20.72
C TYR A 217 -6.76 -8.80 -21.24
N ARG A 218 -6.21 -8.92 -22.44
CA ARG A 218 -5.71 -10.19 -22.99
C ARG A 218 -4.35 -10.59 -22.41
N LYS A 219 -3.63 -9.62 -21.79
CA LYS A 219 -2.27 -9.81 -21.28
C LYS A 219 -2.18 -9.58 -19.78
N THR A 220 -2.78 -8.49 -19.30
CA THR A 220 -2.59 -8.03 -17.93
C THR A 220 -3.88 -7.47 -17.38
N VAL A 221 -4.20 -7.81 -16.14
CA VAL A 221 -5.27 -7.21 -15.36
C VAL A 221 -4.66 -6.64 -14.09
N PHE A 222 -4.90 -5.35 -13.84
CA PHE A 222 -4.43 -4.71 -12.62
C PHE A 222 -5.31 -5.07 -11.44
N TYR A 223 -4.74 -5.03 -10.25
CA TYR A 223 -5.45 -5.10 -8.99
C TYR A 223 -4.97 -4.02 -8.03
N ASP A 224 -5.82 -3.62 -7.12
CA ASP A 224 -5.51 -2.65 -6.08
C ASP A 224 -5.35 -3.35 -4.73
N THR A 225 -4.52 -2.78 -3.86
CA THR A 225 -4.29 -3.27 -2.49
C THR A 225 -4.71 -2.20 -1.49
N TYR A 226 -5.53 -2.59 -0.50
CA TYR A 226 -6.02 -1.71 0.54
C TYR A 226 -5.70 -2.26 1.93
N SER A 227 -5.32 -1.38 2.86
CA SER A 227 -5.23 -1.71 4.27
C SER A 227 -6.58 -1.44 4.93
N VAL A 228 -7.30 -2.48 5.34
CA VAL A 228 -8.70 -2.40 5.78
C VAL A 228 -8.93 -2.76 7.24
N ALA A 229 -7.87 -3.02 8.02
CA ALA A 229 -8.00 -3.38 9.43
C ALA A 229 -8.88 -2.40 10.24
N PRO A 230 -8.80 -1.04 10.05
CA PRO A 230 -9.65 -0.10 10.79
C PRO A 230 -11.14 -0.18 10.46
N LEU A 231 -11.53 -0.88 9.39
CA LEU A 231 -12.92 -1.06 8.98
C LEU A 231 -13.53 -2.37 9.47
N LEU A 232 -12.73 -3.24 10.07
CA LEU A 232 -13.11 -4.57 10.52
C LEU A 232 -13.32 -4.61 12.03
N HIS A 233 -14.23 -5.48 12.47
CA HIS A 233 -14.45 -5.74 13.89
C HIS A 233 -14.65 -7.24 14.14
N PRO A 234 -14.38 -7.76 15.35
CA PRO A 234 -14.70 -9.14 15.70
C PRO A 234 -16.19 -9.44 15.49
N GLY A 235 -16.50 -10.67 15.07
CA GLY A 235 -17.86 -11.07 14.72
C GLY A 235 -18.24 -10.76 13.28
N PRO A 236 -19.52 -10.47 13.00
CA PRO A 236 -20.05 -10.34 11.64
C PRO A 236 -19.53 -9.09 10.93
N ASN A 237 -19.12 -9.25 9.68
CA ASN A 237 -18.70 -8.20 8.75
C ASN A 237 -19.35 -8.46 7.39
N ALA A 238 -19.44 -7.43 6.53
CA ALA A 238 -20.04 -7.59 5.21
C ALA A 238 -19.29 -6.79 4.14
N PHE A 239 -19.08 -7.43 3.00
CA PHE A 239 -18.69 -6.78 1.76
C PHE A 239 -19.90 -6.38 0.93
N GLY A 240 -19.80 -5.26 0.25
CA GLY A 240 -20.62 -4.85 -0.88
C GLY A 240 -19.73 -4.40 -2.03
N VAL A 241 -19.91 -4.95 -3.22
CA VAL A 241 -19.15 -4.57 -4.41
C VAL A 241 -20.11 -4.15 -5.52
N LEU A 242 -20.02 -2.90 -5.93
CA LEU A 242 -20.69 -2.42 -7.14
C LEU A 242 -19.75 -2.64 -8.31
N LEU A 243 -20.25 -3.28 -9.38
CA LEU A 243 -19.45 -3.63 -10.56
C LEU A 243 -20.04 -3.01 -11.82
N GLY A 244 -19.26 -2.23 -12.54
CA GLY A 244 -19.63 -1.58 -13.79
C GLY A 244 -18.86 -2.14 -15.00
N ASN A 245 -19.31 -1.80 -16.18
CA ASN A 245 -18.75 -2.29 -17.44
C ASN A 245 -17.29 -1.85 -17.67
N GLY A 246 -16.93 -0.62 -17.26
CA GLY A 246 -15.60 -0.06 -17.53
C GLY A 246 -15.21 -0.13 -19.01
N MET A 247 -13.92 -0.27 -19.27
CA MET A 247 -13.37 -0.50 -20.61
C MET A 247 -13.37 -1.99 -21.01
N TYR A 248 -13.78 -2.88 -20.12
CA TYR A 248 -13.86 -4.31 -20.40
C TYR A 248 -15.07 -4.68 -21.27
N ASN A 249 -16.21 -4.02 -21.03
CA ASN A 249 -17.47 -4.27 -21.73
C ASN A 249 -18.09 -2.97 -22.24
N VAL A 250 -17.49 -2.38 -23.28
CA VAL A 250 -17.97 -1.13 -23.87
C VAL A 250 -19.10 -1.43 -24.87
N GLN A 251 -20.32 -1.27 -24.42
CA GLN A 251 -21.50 -1.49 -25.26
C GLN A 251 -21.74 -0.30 -26.19
N ARG A 252 -22.13 -0.60 -27.43
CA ARG A 252 -22.51 0.41 -28.41
C ARG A 252 -23.89 1.00 -28.07
N THR A 253 -23.97 2.31 -27.96
CA THR A 253 -25.23 3.03 -27.76
C THR A 253 -25.63 3.74 -29.04
N ALA A 254 -26.82 3.48 -29.52
CA ALA A 254 -27.33 4.11 -30.73
C ALA A 254 -27.41 5.65 -30.57
N GLY A 255 -26.97 6.38 -31.60
CA GLY A 255 -26.97 7.85 -31.60
C GLY A 255 -25.84 8.50 -30.79
N ARG A 256 -24.93 7.72 -30.19
CA ARG A 256 -23.77 8.24 -29.44
C ARG A 256 -22.48 7.80 -30.12
N TYR A 257 -21.57 8.76 -30.33
CA TYR A 257 -20.22 8.43 -30.77
C TYR A 257 -19.48 7.74 -29.64
N SER A 258 -18.90 6.56 -29.91
CA SER A 258 -18.02 5.84 -29.01
C SER A 258 -16.72 5.55 -29.76
N LYS A 259 -15.62 6.14 -29.29
CA LYS A 259 -14.29 5.93 -29.89
C LYS A 259 -13.85 4.46 -29.79
N PHE A 260 -14.21 3.81 -28.70
CA PHE A 260 -13.92 2.41 -28.46
C PHE A 260 -15.25 1.68 -28.25
N THR A 261 -15.46 0.63 -28.99
CA THR A 261 -16.57 -0.31 -28.80
C THR A 261 -16.01 -1.71 -28.85
N GLY A 262 -16.44 -2.54 -27.93
CA GLY A 262 -16.01 -3.93 -27.86
C GLY A 262 -16.28 -4.52 -26.48
N SER A 263 -16.49 -5.81 -26.45
CA SER A 263 -16.69 -6.55 -25.22
C SER A 263 -15.70 -7.71 -25.19
N PHE A 264 -15.06 -7.88 -24.04
CA PHE A 264 -14.27 -9.06 -23.70
C PHE A 264 -15.09 -10.10 -22.92
N GLY A 265 -16.35 -9.80 -22.66
CA GLY A 265 -17.27 -10.62 -21.89
C GLY A 265 -18.00 -9.83 -20.81
N GLN A 266 -18.74 -10.54 -19.96
CA GLN A 266 -19.43 -9.93 -18.82
C GLN A 266 -18.44 -9.45 -17.76
N PRO A 267 -18.70 -8.30 -17.10
CA PRO A 267 -17.88 -7.81 -16.02
C PRO A 267 -17.73 -8.83 -14.89
N LYS A 268 -16.53 -8.90 -14.32
CA LYS A 268 -16.20 -9.87 -13.27
C LYS A 268 -15.42 -9.17 -12.15
N CYS A 269 -15.62 -9.66 -10.93
CA CYS A 269 -14.90 -9.18 -9.75
C CYS A 269 -14.08 -10.32 -9.15
N LEU A 270 -12.89 -9.98 -8.66
CA LEU A 270 -12.00 -10.84 -7.90
C LEU A 270 -11.58 -10.11 -6.64
N LEU A 271 -11.82 -10.71 -5.46
CA LEU A 271 -11.48 -10.11 -4.18
C LEU A 271 -10.88 -11.15 -3.26
N GLN A 272 -9.78 -10.80 -2.61
CA GLN A 272 -9.14 -11.62 -1.58
C GLN A 272 -8.80 -10.74 -0.37
N LEU A 273 -9.37 -11.07 0.79
CA LEU A 273 -9.05 -10.44 2.07
C LEU A 273 -8.16 -11.38 2.87
N MET A 274 -7.01 -10.90 3.29
CA MET A 274 -6.10 -11.60 4.20
C MET A 274 -6.09 -10.88 5.54
N VAL A 275 -6.48 -11.58 6.60
CA VAL A 275 -6.57 -11.06 7.98
C VAL A 275 -5.54 -11.74 8.85
N ARG A 276 -4.77 -10.95 9.58
CA ARG A 276 -3.92 -11.41 10.67
C ARG A 276 -4.51 -10.95 12.01
N TYR A 277 -4.64 -11.85 12.94
CA TYR A 277 -5.17 -11.58 14.26
C TYR A 277 -4.07 -11.29 15.28
N THR A 278 -4.45 -10.64 16.38
CA THR A 278 -3.53 -10.30 17.48
C THR A 278 -2.92 -11.50 18.18
N ASP A 279 -3.56 -12.69 18.06
CA ASP A 279 -3.04 -13.98 18.55
C ASP A 279 -2.00 -14.62 17.60
N GLY A 280 -1.67 -13.94 16.48
CA GLY A 280 -0.74 -14.41 15.46
C GLY A 280 -1.35 -15.36 14.43
N SER A 281 -2.60 -15.82 14.61
CA SER A 281 -3.29 -16.62 13.61
C SER A 281 -3.75 -15.77 12.41
N SER A 282 -4.11 -16.43 11.30
CA SER A 282 -4.60 -15.75 10.11
C SER A 282 -5.88 -16.41 9.57
N GLN A 283 -6.64 -15.62 8.82
CA GLN A 283 -7.84 -16.07 8.12
C GLN A 283 -7.92 -15.37 6.77
N GLN A 284 -8.53 -16.03 5.78
CA GLN A 284 -8.68 -15.51 4.44
C GLN A 284 -10.13 -15.63 3.99
N PHE A 285 -10.60 -14.61 3.26
CA PHE A 285 -11.92 -14.56 2.66
C PHE A 285 -11.79 -14.19 1.20
N ASN A 286 -12.47 -14.92 0.34
CA ASN A 286 -12.29 -14.84 -1.11
C ASN A 286 -13.64 -14.69 -1.82
N THR A 287 -13.59 -14.13 -3.02
CA THR A 287 -14.71 -14.31 -3.95
C THR A 287 -14.79 -15.76 -4.40
N ASP A 288 -16.00 -16.33 -4.31
CA ASP A 288 -16.35 -17.66 -4.74
C ASP A 288 -17.87 -17.78 -4.98
N SER A 289 -18.38 -18.99 -5.11
CA SER A 289 -19.81 -19.25 -5.35
C SER A 289 -20.73 -18.95 -4.16
N SER A 290 -20.21 -18.62 -2.98
CA SER A 290 -21.03 -18.24 -1.80
C SER A 290 -21.51 -16.79 -1.85
N TRP A 291 -20.91 -15.97 -2.70
CA TRP A 291 -21.31 -14.58 -2.89
C TRP A 291 -22.68 -14.49 -3.57
N GLN A 292 -23.46 -13.51 -3.17
CA GLN A 292 -24.76 -13.21 -3.74
C GLN A 292 -24.67 -11.99 -4.66
N SER A 293 -25.43 -11.97 -5.75
CA SER A 293 -25.58 -10.80 -6.61
C SER A 293 -27.03 -10.34 -6.66
N HIS A 294 -27.22 -9.03 -6.74
CA HIS A 294 -28.48 -8.36 -6.90
C HIS A 294 -28.38 -7.23 -7.92
N PRO A 295 -29.50 -6.86 -8.59
CA PRO A 295 -29.56 -5.61 -9.31
C PRO A 295 -29.22 -4.44 -8.40
N GLY A 296 -28.25 -3.62 -8.78
CA GLY A 296 -27.82 -2.45 -8.02
C GLY A 296 -28.70 -1.22 -8.26
N PRO A 297 -28.40 -0.11 -7.57
CA PRO A 297 -29.15 1.14 -7.69
C PRO A 297 -28.85 1.93 -8.97
N ILE A 298 -27.79 1.55 -9.70
CA ILE A 298 -27.39 2.24 -10.93
C ILE A 298 -28.04 1.57 -12.11
N THR A 299 -28.92 2.29 -12.79
CA THR A 299 -29.59 1.81 -13.98
C THR A 299 -29.12 2.60 -15.20
N PHE A 300 -28.68 1.89 -16.25
CA PHE A 300 -28.50 2.48 -17.57
C PHE A 300 -29.86 2.59 -18.27
N ARG A 301 -30.62 3.59 -17.95
CA ARG A 301 -31.80 3.92 -18.74
C ARG A 301 -31.40 4.88 -19.86
N ARG A 302 -31.43 4.36 -21.11
CA ARG A 302 -31.38 5.07 -22.41
C ARG A 302 -30.65 6.46 -22.46
N PRO A 303 -30.11 6.89 -23.58
CA PRO A 303 -28.96 7.80 -23.69
C PRO A 303 -29.16 9.26 -23.23
N THR A 304 -30.20 9.62 -22.51
CA THR A 304 -30.46 11.02 -22.14
C THR A 304 -30.44 11.33 -20.64
N ALA A 305 -30.32 10.36 -19.74
CA ALA A 305 -30.17 10.69 -18.32
C ALA A 305 -29.49 9.54 -17.54
N VAL A 306 -28.29 9.78 -17.06
CA VAL A 306 -27.74 9.03 -15.92
C VAL A 306 -28.42 9.56 -14.66
N ARG A 307 -29.46 8.92 -14.18
CA ARG A 307 -30.04 9.20 -12.87
C ARG A 307 -29.37 8.28 -11.86
N ILE A 308 -28.35 8.80 -11.18
CA ILE A 308 -27.77 8.14 -10.01
C ILE A 308 -28.73 8.40 -8.84
N SER A 309 -29.58 7.44 -8.51
CA SER A 309 -30.30 7.45 -7.24
C SER A 309 -29.45 6.65 -6.26
N MET A 310 -28.57 7.32 -5.52
CA MET A 310 -27.90 6.73 -4.35
C MET A 310 -28.93 6.59 -3.23
N GLN A 311 -29.61 5.46 -3.13
CA GLN A 311 -30.18 5.07 -1.85
C GLN A 311 -29.06 4.43 -1.02
N PRO A 312 -28.90 4.82 0.27
CA PRO A 312 -27.90 4.22 1.13
C PRO A 312 -28.19 2.72 1.25
N LEU A 313 -27.27 1.87 0.84
CA LEU A 313 -27.33 0.42 0.94
C LEU A 313 -27.44 -0.11 2.39
N CYS A 314 -27.50 0.77 3.40
CA CYS A 314 -27.40 0.44 4.83
C CYS A 314 -28.60 0.82 5.70
N GLN A 315 -29.76 1.26 5.19
CA GLN A 315 -30.86 1.71 6.06
C GLN A 315 -32.14 0.87 6.04
N GLN A 316 -32.13 -0.33 5.53
CA GLN A 316 -33.27 -1.22 5.74
C GLN A 316 -32.85 -2.47 6.50
N GLY A 317 -33.14 -2.50 7.81
CA GLY A 317 -33.28 -3.70 8.60
C GLY A 317 -34.46 -4.56 8.07
N GLY A 318 -34.37 -4.95 6.81
CA GLY A 318 -35.27 -5.89 6.14
C GLY A 318 -34.61 -7.27 6.18
N LYS A 319 -35.40 -8.29 6.45
CA LYS A 319 -35.03 -9.70 6.30
C LYS A 319 -34.25 -9.90 5.01
N PRO A 320 -33.18 -10.73 5.01
CA PRO A 320 -32.46 -11.02 3.78
C PRO A 320 -33.44 -11.52 2.73
N PRO A 321 -33.40 -10.99 1.50
CA PRO A 321 -34.23 -11.50 0.41
C PRO A 321 -33.93 -12.99 0.20
N VAL A 322 -34.96 -13.75 -0.14
CA VAL A 322 -34.89 -15.19 -0.42
C VAL A 322 -33.73 -15.47 -1.39
N SER A 323 -32.92 -16.45 -1.02
CA SER A 323 -31.71 -16.89 -1.74
C SER A 323 -31.96 -17.04 -3.25
N THR A 324 -31.27 -16.22 -4.04
CA THR A 324 -31.05 -16.49 -5.47
C THR A 324 -29.98 -17.59 -5.59
N PRO A 325 -30.09 -18.49 -6.59
CA PRO A 325 -29.13 -19.58 -6.74
C PRO A 325 -27.70 -19.06 -6.93
N PRO A 326 -26.68 -19.81 -6.48
CA PRO A 326 -25.29 -19.39 -6.52
C PRO A 326 -24.83 -19.12 -7.96
N ILE A 327 -24.11 -18.02 -8.12
CA ILE A 327 -23.53 -17.61 -9.40
C ILE A 327 -22.37 -18.52 -9.73
N GLY A 328 -22.42 -19.13 -10.90
CA GLY A 328 -21.35 -20.01 -11.38
C GLY A 328 -20.00 -19.27 -11.51
N SER A 329 -18.99 -19.76 -10.82
CA SER A 329 -17.61 -19.31 -10.98
C SER A 329 -16.99 -20.01 -12.19
N ARG A 330 -16.39 -19.25 -13.13
CA ARG A 330 -15.53 -19.84 -14.17
C ARG A 330 -14.08 -19.42 -13.93
N ARG A 331 -13.18 -20.41 -14.04
CA ARG A 331 -11.74 -20.15 -14.08
C ARG A 331 -11.39 -19.47 -15.39
N LEU A 332 -10.67 -18.36 -15.34
CA LEU A 332 -9.90 -17.91 -16.49
C LEU A 332 -8.69 -18.82 -16.65
N LYS A 333 -8.49 -19.33 -17.87
CA LYS A 333 -7.28 -20.09 -18.24
C LYS A 333 -6.09 -19.14 -18.38
#